data_c575939a701aa43aefca630649462584
#
_entry.id   c575939a701aa43aefca630649462584
#
_cell.length_a   1.000
_cell.length_b   1.000
_cell.length_c   1.000
_cell.angle_alpha   90.00
_cell.angle_beta   90.00
_cell.angle_gamma   90.00
#
_symmetry.space_group_name_H-M   'P 1'
#
loop_
_entity.id
_entity.type
_entity.pdbx_description
1 polymer ?
#
loop_
_entity_poly.entity_id
_entity_poly.type
_entity_poly.pdbx_seq_one_letter_code
_entity_poly.pdbx_strand_id
1 'polypeptide(L)'
;CVKTGLYFPNNSIEEIEETIEKTKQENKDKKLDYLFIFTESSNLANELNCIKALGFRCDYNDEIIRLISSEWHSYKDGDPNVVLSTRQQKIVRSYNKRLRVKGVAGCGKTQVVANRAVEQHIKTGERVLIITFNITLIQYIRMRINQVPADFSPNMFEIINYHQFFKSKANQYSNKSIQIEDFDNSKFFEPYSDKIKKYKTIIIDEVQDFKESWLYSIITYFLSDGGTVSLFGDGEQNIYGRALEAETKMPPINKCGFVGPWNKMSERISMRILNPEISSLCSDFLKSFMDNYSAVNIDNQFMFERYYVNYWSLKETTSPDTLVSNIRWIISEYKLNIGEVVVLAESIKLLRDIEASYVDSTKLGTMINFETASQYEEVIKRFNNKVVIRDILNGIRRTAKTHFTTLCDDIKLSTIHSFKGWESKTVILILQSQVICDEDISQSDLKDTVNAPALVYTALSRAKCNLFILNLGNVNYHSFFASHINKR
;
A
#
# COMPACT_ATOMS: atom_id res chain seq x y z
N CYS A 1 0.56 14.69 16.95
CA CYS A 1 1.25 14.00 18.08
C CYS A 1 0.73 12.56 18.14
N VAL A 2 1.59 11.58 17.91
CA VAL A 2 1.25 10.18 18.20
C VAL A 2 1.51 9.95 19.67
N LYS A 3 0.47 9.63 20.43
CA LYS A 3 0.63 9.18 21.82
C LYS A 3 0.73 7.66 21.81
N THR A 4 1.77 7.13 22.42
CA THR A 4 1.99 5.68 22.51
C THR A 4 1.43 5.19 23.86
N GLY A 5 0.57 4.18 23.82
CA GLY A 5 0.07 3.47 24.98
C GLY A 5 0.62 2.04 25.04
N LEU A 6 0.76 1.52 26.25
CA LEU A 6 1.06 0.12 26.52
C LEU A 6 -0.13 -0.52 27.23
N TYR A 7 -0.51 -1.72 26.78
CA TYR A 7 -1.59 -2.50 27.37
C TYR A 7 -1.02 -3.73 28.09
N PHE A 8 -1.40 -3.89 29.36
CA PHE A 8 -0.97 -4.98 30.22
C PHE A 8 -2.22 -5.72 30.76
N PRO A 9 -2.73 -6.73 30.06
CA PRO A 9 -3.99 -7.38 30.41
C PRO A 9 -3.96 -8.12 31.75
N ASN A 10 -2.80 -8.59 32.19
CA ASN A 10 -2.66 -9.45 33.36
C ASN A 10 -2.06 -8.74 34.60
N ASN A 11 -1.92 -7.42 34.58
CA ASN A 11 -1.31 -6.66 35.67
C ASN A 11 -2.27 -5.61 36.21
N SER A 12 -2.17 -5.30 37.49
CA SER A 12 -2.86 -4.15 38.07
C SER A 12 -2.14 -2.85 37.72
N ILE A 13 -2.87 -1.71 37.79
CA ILE A 13 -2.29 -0.38 37.53
C ILE A 13 -1.17 -0.11 38.53
N GLU A 14 -1.38 -0.46 39.82
CA GLU A 14 -0.41 -0.25 40.89
C GLU A 14 0.90 -0.99 40.67
N GLU A 15 0.86 -2.25 40.20
CA GLU A 15 2.05 -3.05 39.88
C GLU A 15 2.85 -2.43 38.72
N ILE A 16 2.18 -1.87 37.75
CA ILE A 16 2.82 -1.25 36.58
C ILE A 16 3.43 0.09 36.97
N GLU A 17 2.71 0.91 37.74
CA GLU A 17 3.21 2.20 38.23
C GLU A 17 4.44 2.01 39.12
N GLU A 18 4.43 1.03 40.01
CA GLU A 18 5.60 0.67 40.84
C GLU A 18 6.81 0.26 40.00
N THR A 19 6.57 -0.51 38.92
CA THR A 19 7.63 -0.95 37.99
C THR A 19 8.19 0.23 37.19
N ILE A 20 7.32 1.16 36.75
CA ILE A 20 7.73 2.38 36.03
C ILE A 20 8.52 3.31 36.94
N GLU A 21 8.10 3.51 38.17
CA GLU A 21 8.81 4.33 39.14
C GLU A 21 10.21 3.78 39.42
N LYS A 22 10.35 2.45 39.61
CA LYS A 22 11.65 1.80 39.72
C LYS A 22 12.53 2.00 38.49
N THR A 23 11.95 1.85 37.29
CA THR A 23 12.66 2.05 36.03
C THR A 23 13.06 3.51 35.78
N LYS A 24 12.24 4.47 36.24
CA LYS A 24 12.58 5.91 36.20
C LYS A 24 13.75 6.23 37.12
N GLN A 25 13.82 5.61 38.33
CA GLN A 25 14.92 5.79 39.25
C GLN A 25 16.23 5.22 38.73
N GLU A 26 16.18 4.11 37.99
CA GLU A 26 17.35 3.43 37.40
C GLU A 26 17.85 4.12 36.11
N ASN A 27 16.97 4.81 35.36
CA ASN A 27 17.27 5.41 34.05
C ASN A 27 16.86 6.89 34.02
N LYS A 28 17.67 7.76 34.64
CA LYS A 28 17.40 9.22 34.78
C LYS A 28 17.18 10.02 33.50
N ASP A 29 17.44 9.43 32.31
CA ASP A 29 17.39 10.15 31.01
C ASP A 29 16.22 9.78 30.11
N LYS A 30 15.30 8.92 30.53
CA LYS A 30 14.15 8.52 29.68
C LYS A 30 12.89 9.25 30.14
N LYS A 31 12.38 10.15 29.29
CA LYS A 31 11.05 10.78 29.43
C LYS A 31 9.96 9.73 29.21
N LEU A 32 9.52 9.06 30.25
CA LEU A 32 8.35 8.16 30.25
C LEU A 32 7.03 8.91 30.55
N ASP A 33 7.07 10.23 30.64
CA ASP A 33 5.94 11.07 31.10
C ASP A 33 4.76 11.16 30.13
N TYR A 34 4.89 10.55 28.93
CA TYR A 34 3.84 10.55 27.89
C TYR A 34 3.33 9.15 27.55
N LEU A 35 3.57 8.17 28.42
CA LEU A 35 3.12 6.80 28.20
C LEU A 35 1.71 6.63 28.80
N PHE A 36 0.75 6.21 27.98
CA PHE A 36 -0.55 5.76 28.46
C PHE A 36 -0.47 4.27 28.81
N ILE A 37 -0.94 3.91 29.99
CA ILE A 37 -0.94 2.54 30.49
C ILE A 37 -2.39 2.10 30.62
N PHE A 38 -2.70 0.95 30.03
CA PHE A 38 -4.00 0.32 30.10
C PHE A 38 -3.88 -1.08 30.68
N THR A 39 -4.82 -1.44 31.54
CA THR A 39 -4.92 -2.78 32.13
C THR A 39 -6.29 -3.37 31.84
N GLU A 40 -6.50 -4.64 32.13
CA GLU A 40 -7.79 -5.30 31.94
C GLU A 40 -8.91 -4.68 32.80
N SER A 41 -8.56 -4.12 33.97
CA SER A 41 -9.48 -3.39 34.85
C SER A 41 -9.79 -1.97 34.38
N SER A 42 -8.95 -1.38 33.51
CA SER A 42 -9.24 -0.07 32.93
C SER A 42 -10.31 -0.23 31.85
N ASN A 43 -11.37 0.58 31.92
CA ASN A 43 -12.34 0.64 30.85
C ASN A 43 -11.71 1.38 29.65
N LEU A 44 -10.99 0.64 28.82
CA LEU A 44 -10.22 1.14 27.67
C LEU A 44 -11.08 2.03 26.76
N ALA A 45 -12.38 1.72 26.61
CA ALA A 45 -13.31 2.53 25.83
C ALA A 45 -13.54 3.91 26.45
N ASN A 46 -13.61 4.00 27.77
CA ASN A 46 -13.76 5.28 28.47
C ASN A 46 -12.46 6.09 28.43
N GLU A 47 -11.31 5.44 28.59
CA GLU A 47 -10.00 6.11 28.50
C GLU A 47 -9.73 6.61 27.07
N LEU A 48 -10.06 5.84 26.05
CA LEU A 48 -9.98 6.28 24.65
C LEU A 48 -10.97 7.43 24.35
N ASN A 49 -12.14 7.45 24.99
CA ASN A 49 -13.07 8.59 24.92
C ASN A 49 -12.54 9.84 25.62
N CYS A 50 -11.77 9.71 26.72
CA CYS A 50 -11.07 10.83 27.33
C CYS A 50 -9.98 11.41 26.42
N ILE A 51 -9.28 10.56 25.64
CA ILE A 51 -8.35 11.02 24.61
C ILE A 51 -9.06 11.83 23.52
N LYS A 52 -10.31 11.52 23.20
CA LYS A 52 -11.18 12.31 22.32
C LYS A 52 -11.33 13.77 22.78
N ALA A 53 -11.43 14.01 24.08
CA ALA A 53 -11.55 15.36 24.65
C ALA A 53 -10.30 16.23 24.45
N LEU A 54 -9.16 15.63 24.08
CA LEU A 54 -7.91 16.32 23.77
C LEU A 54 -7.72 16.60 22.26
N GLY A 55 -8.78 16.53 21.45
CA GLY A 55 -8.77 16.83 20.02
C GLY A 55 -8.49 15.63 19.12
N PHE A 56 -8.48 14.42 19.65
CA PHE A 56 -8.44 13.19 18.86
C PHE A 56 -9.86 12.91 18.32
N ARG A 57 -10.12 13.17 17.05
CA ARG A 57 -11.33 12.70 16.37
C ARG A 57 -11.15 11.22 16.08
N CYS A 58 -11.80 10.37 16.86
CA CYS A 58 -11.74 8.93 16.65
C CYS A 58 -13.14 8.37 16.45
N ASP A 59 -13.62 8.40 15.22
CA ASP A 59 -14.71 7.52 14.78
C ASP A 59 -14.22 6.06 14.62
N TYR A 60 -12.96 5.82 14.96
CA TYR A 60 -12.21 4.58 14.81
C TYR A 60 -11.90 3.87 16.13
N ASN A 61 -12.69 4.12 17.18
CA ASN A 61 -12.49 3.44 18.47
C ASN A 61 -12.44 1.91 18.31
N ASP A 62 -13.33 1.35 17.48
CA ASP A 62 -13.37 -0.09 17.22
C ASP A 62 -12.14 -0.59 16.47
N GLU A 63 -11.60 0.21 15.55
CA GLU A 63 -10.37 -0.13 14.79
C GLU A 63 -9.13 -0.07 15.70
N ILE A 64 -9.05 0.93 16.57
CA ILE A 64 -7.97 1.05 17.57
C ILE A 64 -8.07 -0.10 18.58
N ILE A 65 -9.25 -0.45 19.05
CA ILE A 65 -9.47 -1.58 19.96
C ILE A 65 -9.08 -2.88 19.26
N ARG A 66 -9.42 -3.07 17.98
CA ARG A 66 -8.98 -4.22 17.17
C ARG A 66 -7.46 -4.29 17.02
N LEU A 67 -6.79 -3.14 16.83
CA LEU A 67 -5.33 -3.07 16.74
C LEU A 67 -4.63 -3.38 18.08
N ILE A 68 -5.25 -3.00 19.19
CA ILE A 68 -4.70 -3.18 20.55
C ILE A 68 -5.06 -4.54 21.12
N SER A 69 -6.28 -5.06 20.88
CA SER A 69 -6.75 -6.36 21.40
C SER A 69 -6.74 -7.47 20.35
N SER A 70 -5.73 -7.53 19.53
CA SER A 70 -5.65 -8.33 18.32
C SER A 70 -5.32 -9.82 18.53
N GLU A 71 -5.53 -10.40 19.68
CA GLU A 71 -5.29 -11.84 19.89
C GLU A 71 -6.29 -12.71 19.11
N TRP A 72 -7.49 -12.20 18.90
CA TRP A 72 -8.56 -12.94 18.22
C TRP A 72 -9.47 -12.02 17.42
N HIS A 73 -9.74 -12.39 16.17
CA HIS A 73 -10.73 -11.78 15.30
C HIS A 73 -11.95 -12.70 15.22
N SER A 74 -13.15 -12.17 15.50
CA SER A 74 -14.37 -12.96 15.45
C SER A 74 -15.16 -12.73 14.15
N TYR A 75 -16.03 -13.68 13.80
CA TYR A 75 -16.94 -13.54 12.67
C TYR A 75 -17.75 -12.22 12.70
N LYS A 76 -18.10 -11.74 13.91
CA LYS A 76 -18.86 -10.51 14.10
C LYS A 76 -18.07 -9.23 13.78
N ASP A 77 -16.74 -9.31 13.81
CA ASP A 77 -15.85 -8.20 13.51
C ASP A 77 -15.63 -8.01 12.00
N GLY A 78 -16.05 -8.98 11.19
CA GLY A 78 -16.00 -8.90 9.74
C GLY A 78 -16.96 -7.85 9.17
N ASP A 79 -16.66 -7.39 7.95
CA ASP A 79 -17.53 -6.47 7.22
C ASP A 79 -18.56 -7.24 6.39
N PRO A 80 -19.84 -7.27 6.76
CA PRO A 80 -20.87 -8.02 6.03
C PRO A 80 -21.14 -7.44 4.64
N ASN A 81 -20.72 -6.21 4.36
CA ASN A 81 -20.91 -5.57 3.06
C ASN A 81 -19.89 -6.01 2.02
N VAL A 82 -18.83 -6.69 2.44
CA VAL A 82 -17.80 -7.22 1.52
C VAL A 82 -18.26 -8.55 0.93
N VAL A 83 -19.04 -8.48 -0.14
CA VAL A 83 -19.56 -9.66 -0.85
C VAL A 83 -18.65 -10.01 -2.02
N LEU A 84 -18.20 -11.27 -2.05
CA LEU A 84 -17.42 -11.83 -3.14
C LEU A 84 -18.34 -12.33 -4.27
N SER A 85 -18.01 -12.01 -5.53
CA SER A 85 -18.68 -12.60 -6.68
C SER A 85 -18.49 -14.14 -6.72
N THR A 86 -19.36 -14.83 -7.43
CA THR A 86 -19.28 -16.31 -7.58
C THR A 86 -17.90 -16.76 -8.09
N ARG A 87 -17.29 -15.99 -8.99
CA ARG A 87 -15.95 -16.28 -9.53
C ARG A 87 -14.85 -16.06 -8.51
N GLN A 88 -14.91 -14.97 -7.73
CA GLN A 88 -14.01 -14.73 -6.62
C GLN A 88 -14.10 -15.82 -5.57
N GLN A 89 -15.32 -16.27 -5.20
CA GLN A 89 -15.53 -17.38 -4.27
C GLN A 89 -14.92 -18.70 -4.78
N LYS A 90 -15.05 -19.01 -6.09
CA LYS A 90 -14.38 -20.18 -6.68
C LYS A 90 -12.87 -20.11 -6.57
N ILE A 91 -12.25 -18.93 -6.73
CA ILE A 91 -10.80 -18.72 -6.57
C ILE A 91 -10.41 -18.90 -5.09
N VAL A 92 -11.15 -18.30 -4.16
CA VAL A 92 -10.90 -18.41 -2.71
C VAL A 92 -10.93 -19.87 -2.27
N ARG A 93 -11.93 -20.63 -2.69
CA ARG A 93 -12.14 -22.04 -2.32
C ARG A 93 -11.37 -23.05 -3.18
N SER A 94 -10.56 -22.58 -4.14
CA SER A 94 -9.83 -23.49 -5.06
C SER A 94 -8.89 -24.44 -4.30
N TYR A 95 -8.95 -25.72 -4.66
CA TYR A 95 -8.04 -26.77 -4.16
C TYR A 95 -6.72 -26.85 -4.94
N ASN A 96 -6.55 -26.01 -5.97
CA ASN A 96 -5.34 -26.02 -6.78
C ASN A 96 -4.13 -25.62 -5.93
N LYS A 97 -3.15 -26.52 -5.81
CA LYS A 97 -1.91 -26.29 -5.05
C LYS A 97 -1.01 -25.24 -5.69
N ARG A 98 -1.13 -25.03 -7.00
CA ARG A 98 -0.36 -24.04 -7.79
C ARG A 98 -1.34 -23.13 -8.50
N LEU A 99 -1.91 -22.19 -7.75
CA LEU A 99 -2.92 -21.26 -8.26
C LEU A 99 -2.24 -19.99 -8.80
N ARG A 100 -2.60 -19.58 -10.00
CA ARG A 100 -2.20 -18.32 -10.59
C ARG A 100 -3.41 -17.57 -11.11
N VAL A 101 -3.52 -16.31 -10.71
CA VAL A 101 -4.71 -15.48 -10.94
C VAL A 101 -4.26 -14.14 -11.50
N LYS A 102 -4.83 -13.76 -12.63
CA LYS A 102 -4.67 -12.41 -13.18
C LYS A 102 -5.98 -11.67 -13.20
N GLY A 103 -5.92 -10.37 -12.97
CA GLY A 103 -7.08 -9.51 -13.00
C GLY A 103 -6.67 -8.05 -13.20
N VAL A 104 -7.54 -7.30 -13.85
CA VAL A 104 -7.35 -5.86 -14.06
C VAL A 104 -7.34 -5.07 -12.76
N ALA A 105 -6.90 -3.81 -12.83
CA ALA A 105 -7.00 -2.88 -11.72
C ALA A 105 -8.45 -2.83 -11.18
N GLY A 106 -8.59 -2.90 -9.85
CA GLY A 106 -9.89 -2.77 -9.20
C GLY A 106 -10.82 -3.98 -9.25
N CYS A 107 -10.41 -5.12 -9.83
CA CYS A 107 -11.24 -6.32 -9.84
C CYS A 107 -11.31 -7.06 -8.48
N GLY A 108 -10.73 -6.51 -7.40
CA GLY A 108 -10.78 -7.07 -6.05
C GLY A 108 -9.72 -8.12 -5.75
N LYS A 109 -8.54 -8.12 -6.44
CA LYS A 109 -7.45 -9.10 -6.19
C LYS A 109 -7.07 -9.20 -4.71
N THR A 110 -6.78 -8.08 -4.07
CA THR A 110 -6.36 -8.06 -2.66
C THR A 110 -7.46 -8.53 -1.70
N GLN A 111 -8.73 -8.29 -2.05
CA GLN A 111 -9.87 -8.84 -1.31
C GLN A 111 -9.90 -10.38 -1.41
N VAL A 112 -9.65 -10.93 -2.59
CA VAL A 112 -9.55 -12.39 -2.80
C VAL A 112 -8.31 -12.95 -2.10
N VAL A 113 -7.18 -12.25 -2.10
CA VAL A 113 -5.96 -12.62 -1.34
C VAL A 113 -6.29 -12.76 0.15
N ALA A 114 -6.96 -11.77 0.75
CA ALA A 114 -7.34 -11.78 2.16
C ALA A 114 -8.28 -12.96 2.49
N ASN A 115 -9.36 -13.11 1.74
CA ASN A 115 -10.31 -14.21 1.96
C ASN A 115 -9.66 -15.59 1.75
N ARG A 116 -8.78 -15.72 0.73
CA ARG A 116 -8.06 -16.98 0.50
C ARG A 116 -7.06 -17.28 1.61
N ALA A 117 -6.39 -16.28 2.15
CA ALA A 117 -5.48 -16.45 3.28
C ALA A 117 -6.22 -17.02 4.50
N VAL A 118 -7.36 -16.43 4.85
CA VAL A 118 -8.21 -16.90 5.96
C VAL A 118 -8.75 -18.30 5.68
N GLU A 119 -9.28 -18.57 4.49
CA GLU A 119 -9.78 -19.89 4.09
C GLU A 119 -8.69 -20.97 4.18
N GLN A 120 -7.46 -20.66 3.75
CA GLN A 120 -6.34 -21.61 3.84
C GLN A 120 -5.89 -21.82 5.28
N HIS A 121 -5.88 -20.76 6.11
CA HIS A 121 -5.59 -20.90 7.54
C HIS A 121 -6.62 -21.79 8.23
N ILE A 122 -7.91 -21.55 8.02
CA ILE A 122 -8.98 -22.37 8.61
C ILE A 122 -8.85 -23.84 8.19
N LYS A 123 -8.51 -24.10 6.91
CA LYS A 123 -8.35 -25.48 6.41
C LYS A 123 -7.14 -26.21 6.96
N THR A 124 -6.06 -25.51 7.23
CA THR A 124 -4.77 -26.13 7.58
C THR A 124 -4.44 -26.02 9.06
N GLY A 125 -5.03 -25.09 9.79
CA GLY A 125 -4.62 -24.68 11.14
C GLY A 125 -3.25 -24.00 11.18
N GLU A 126 -2.60 -23.82 10.03
CA GLU A 126 -1.21 -23.37 9.95
C GLU A 126 -1.09 -21.88 9.61
N ARG A 127 0.07 -21.34 9.92
CA ARG A 127 0.42 -19.96 9.58
C ARG A 127 0.53 -19.75 8.07
N VAL A 128 -0.07 -18.66 7.56
CA VAL A 128 -0.03 -18.27 6.15
C VAL A 128 0.99 -17.18 5.93
N LEU A 129 1.88 -17.37 4.94
CA LEU A 129 2.81 -16.34 4.49
C LEU A 129 2.21 -15.58 3.31
N ILE A 130 2.14 -14.26 3.42
CA ILE A 130 1.68 -13.36 2.37
C ILE A 130 2.82 -12.41 2.03
N ILE A 131 3.31 -12.47 0.80
CA ILE A 131 4.42 -11.64 0.34
C ILE A 131 3.90 -10.65 -0.71
N THR A 132 4.24 -9.38 -0.55
CA THR A 132 4.00 -8.32 -1.54
C THR A 132 5.31 -7.61 -1.87
N PHE A 133 5.33 -6.84 -2.95
CA PHE A 133 6.50 -6.01 -3.28
C PHE A 133 6.45 -4.67 -2.53
N ASN A 134 5.30 -4.01 -2.53
CA ASN A 134 5.13 -2.68 -1.95
C ASN A 134 4.88 -2.74 -0.43
N ILE A 135 5.69 -1.99 0.33
CA ILE A 135 5.60 -1.94 1.81
C ILE A 135 4.23 -1.42 2.27
N THR A 136 3.66 -0.44 1.58
CA THR A 136 2.36 0.15 1.97
C THR A 136 1.21 -0.84 1.88
N LEU A 137 1.31 -1.89 1.02
CA LEU A 137 0.29 -2.92 0.90
C LEU A 137 0.20 -3.86 2.10
N ILE A 138 1.22 -3.92 2.95
CA ILE A 138 1.20 -4.76 4.15
C ILE A 138 0.01 -4.39 5.03
N GLN A 139 -0.16 -3.09 5.33
CA GLN A 139 -1.29 -2.61 6.13
C GLN A 139 -2.63 -2.78 5.41
N TYR A 140 -2.66 -2.53 4.10
CA TYR A 140 -3.87 -2.72 3.32
C TYR A 140 -4.35 -4.18 3.30
N ILE A 141 -3.43 -5.14 3.12
CA ILE A 141 -3.76 -6.58 3.17
C ILE A 141 -4.24 -6.95 4.59
N ARG A 142 -3.58 -6.46 5.64
CA ARG A 142 -3.98 -6.71 7.03
C ARG A 142 -5.40 -6.20 7.29
N MET A 143 -5.70 -4.97 6.87
CA MET A 143 -7.03 -4.39 6.96
C MET A 143 -8.07 -5.24 6.21
N ARG A 144 -7.75 -5.73 5.01
CA ARG A 144 -8.65 -6.62 4.25
C ARG A 144 -8.85 -7.97 4.91
N ILE A 145 -7.84 -8.53 5.58
CA ILE A 145 -7.99 -9.76 6.38
C ILE A 145 -8.94 -9.52 7.54
N ASN A 146 -8.81 -8.40 8.26
CA ASN A 146 -9.70 -8.05 9.36
C ASN A 146 -11.17 -7.80 8.94
N GLN A 147 -11.43 -7.60 7.65
CA GLN A 147 -12.79 -7.50 7.11
C GLN A 147 -13.43 -8.86 6.79
N VAL A 148 -12.67 -9.96 6.83
CA VAL A 148 -13.21 -11.29 6.50
C VAL A 148 -14.09 -11.79 7.65
N PRO A 149 -15.37 -12.14 7.40
CA PRO A 149 -16.27 -12.63 8.45
C PRO A 149 -15.96 -14.10 8.77
N ALA A 150 -14.93 -14.32 9.59
CA ALA A 150 -14.51 -15.63 10.07
C ALA A 150 -13.73 -15.48 11.38
N ASP A 151 -13.66 -16.55 12.16
CA ASP A 151 -12.89 -16.56 13.41
C ASP A 151 -11.45 -16.99 13.14
N PHE A 152 -10.49 -16.17 13.57
CA PHE A 152 -9.05 -16.46 13.41
C PHE A 152 -8.19 -15.60 14.36
N SER A 153 -6.96 -16.03 14.59
CA SER A 153 -5.95 -15.17 15.22
C SER A 153 -5.18 -14.38 14.16
N PRO A 154 -5.14 -13.03 14.22
CA PRO A 154 -4.37 -12.20 13.29
C PRO A 154 -2.88 -12.58 13.22
N ASN A 155 -2.32 -13.14 14.29
CA ASN A 155 -0.94 -13.59 14.37
C ASN A 155 -0.63 -14.78 13.45
N MET A 156 -1.66 -15.43 12.89
CA MET A 156 -1.52 -16.53 11.94
C MET A 156 -1.21 -16.05 10.52
N PHE A 157 -1.16 -14.74 10.29
CA PHE A 157 -0.85 -14.16 8.98
C PHE A 157 0.46 -13.39 9.04
N GLU A 158 1.51 -13.93 8.43
CA GLU A 158 2.78 -13.21 8.23
C GLU A 158 2.72 -12.42 6.93
N ILE A 159 2.50 -11.10 7.03
CA ILE A 159 2.38 -10.21 5.89
C ILE A 159 3.64 -9.37 5.81
N ILE A 160 4.40 -9.51 4.72
CA ILE A 160 5.73 -8.91 4.62
C ILE A 160 6.06 -8.57 3.16
N ASN A 161 6.89 -7.54 2.92
CA ASN A 161 7.42 -7.33 1.58
C ASN A 161 8.65 -8.22 1.31
N TYR A 162 8.92 -8.47 0.02
CA TYR A 162 10.00 -9.38 -0.39
C TYR A 162 11.35 -9.06 0.23
N HIS A 163 11.79 -7.80 0.17
CA HIS A 163 13.13 -7.44 0.65
C HIS A 163 13.27 -7.59 2.16
N GLN A 164 12.22 -7.30 2.92
CA GLN A 164 12.20 -7.55 4.37
C GLN A 164 12.18 -9.05 4.68
N PHE A 165 11.39 -9.81 3.93
CA PHE A 165 11.33 -11.26 4.05
C PHE A 165 12.71 -11.87 3.81
N PHE A 166 13.34 -11.54 2.68
CA PHE A 166 14.68 -12.03 2.36
C PHE A 166 15.69 -11.69 3.46
N LYS A 167 15.76 -10.40 3.86
CA LYS A 167 16.66 -9.93 4.93
C LYS A 167 16.44 -10.68 6.25
N SER A 168 15.19 -10.80 6.67
CA SER A 168 14.82 -11.49 7.90
C SER A 168 15.27 -12.95 7.88
N LYS A 169 14.98 -13.66 6.78
CA LYS A 169 15.36 -15.08 6.64
C LYS A 169 16.85 -15.26 6.46
N ALA A 170 17.51 -14.39 5.73
CA ALA A 170 18.97 -14.44 5.58
C ALA A 170 19.67 -14.20 6.93
N ASN A 171 19.25 -13.23 7.73
CA ASN A 171 19.77 -13.02 9.09
C ASN A 171 19.48 -14.19 10.03
N GLN A 172 18.35 -14.88 9.83
CA GLN A 172 17.98 -16.04 10.66
C GLN A 172 18.82 -17.28 10.37
N TYR A 173 19.17 -17.52 9.11
CA TYR A 173 19.80 -18.77 8.68
C TYR A 173 21.26 -18.62 8.23
N SER A 174 21.68 -17.40 7.84
CA SER A 174 23.03 -17.10 7.37
C SER A 174 23.74 -16.13 8.31
N ASN A 175 25.00 -16.37 8.60
CA ASN A 175 25.89 -15.44 9.32
C ASN A 175 26.58 -14.44 8.38
N LYS A 176 26.19 -14.37 7.09
CA LYS A 176 26.82 -13.50 6.10
C LYS A 176 26.20 -12.11 6.12
N SER A 177 27.02 -11.09 5.90
CA SER A 177 26.52 -9.75 5.57
C SER A 177 25.81 -9.80 4.22
N ILE A 178 24.57 -9.31 4.15
CA ILE A 178 23.71 -9.36 2.95
C ILE A 178 24.09 -8.20 2.04
N GLN A 179 24.41 -8.50 0.80
CA GLN A 179 24.67 -7.54 -0.28
C GLN A 179 23.41 -7.36 -1.15
N ILE A 180 23.39 -6.31 -1.97
CA ILE A 180 22.23 -6.03 -2.85
C ILE A 180 22.04 -7.16 -3.87
N GLU A 181 23.12 -7.72 -4.38
CA GLU A 181 23.15 -8.81 -5.37
C GLU A 181 22.57 -10.11 -4.81
N ASP A 182 22.64 -10.32 -3.50
CA ASP A 182 22.11 -11.52 -2.84
C ASP A 182 20.60 -11.65 -3.00
N PHE A 183 19.86 -10.52 -3.10
CA PHE A 183 18.42 -10.55 -3.33
C PHE A 183 18.03 -11.24 -4.64
N ASP A 184 18.88 -11.16 -5.65
CA ASP A 184 18.67 -11.75 -6.97
C ASP A 184 19.24 -13.18 -7.10
N ASN A 185 19.98 -13.64 -6.10
CA ASN A 185 20.55 -14.99 -6.08
C ASN A 185 19.47 -16.02 -5.71
N SER A 186 18.93 -16.70 -6.71
CA SER A 186 17.89 -17.71 -6.51
C SER A 186 18.33 -18.91 -5.66
N LYS A 187 19.64 -19.12 -5.50
CA LYS A 187 20.25 -20.23 -4.74
C LYS A 187 20.77 -19.82 -3.37
N PHE A 188 20.55 -18.56 -2.95
CA PHE A 188 21.07 -18.07 -1.66
C PHE A 188 20.72 -18.98 -0.49
N PHE A 189 19.51 -19.53 -0.47
CA PHE A 189 18.99 -20.36 0.63
C PHE A 189 19.29 -21.87 0.44
N GLU A 190 19.89 -22.30 -0.67
CA GLU A 190 20.17 -23.71 -0.94
C GLU A 190 20.98 -24.39 0.17
N PRO A 191 22.06 -23.78 0.73
CA PRO A 191 22.83 -24.38 1.83
C PRO A 191 22.07 -24.53 3.15
N TYR A 192 20.93 -23.87 3.27
CA TYR A 192 20.13 -23.81 4.51
C TYR A 192 18.81 -24.55 4.40
N SER A 193 18.52 -25.16 3.25
CA SER A 193 17.21 -25.73 2.88
C SER A 193 16.63 -26.69 3.95
N ASP A 194 17.48 -27.49 4.58
CA ASP A 194 17.07 -28.47 5.59
C ASP A 194 16.72 -27.84 6.96
N LYS A 195 17.21 -26.61 7.23
CA LYS A 195 16.99 -25.88 8.48
C LYS A 195 15.83 -24.89 8.37
N ILE A 196 15.39 -24.59 7.14
CA ILE A 196 14.35 -23.58 6.90
C ILE A 196 12.99 -24.08 7.35
N LYS A 197 12.34 -23.32 8.23
CA LYS A 197 10.93 -23.54 8.58
C LYS A 197 10.04 -23.19 7.39
N LYS A 198 9.37 -24.19 6.84
CA LYS A 198 8.53 -24.07 5.65
C LYS A 198 7.08 -23.73 5.99
N TYR A 199 6.39 -23.10 5.05
CA TYR A 199 4.98 -22.71 5.16
C TYR A 199 4.11 -23.66 4.37
N LYS A 200 2.94 -24.04 4.93
CA LYS A 200 1.91 -24.81 4.20
C LYS A 200 1.24 -23.98 3.11
N THR A 201 1.14 -22.67 3.33
CA THR A 201 0.48 -21.77 2.40
C THR A 201 1.33 -20.51 2.19
N ILE A 202 1.59 -20.20 0.93
CA ILE A 202 2.25 -18.96 0.50
C ILE A 202 1.33 -18.25 -0.50
N ILE A 203 1.10 -16.97 -0.29
CA ILE A 203 0.36 -16.10 -1.22
C ILE A 203 1.26 -14.95 -1.63
N ILE A 204 1.36 -14.67 -2.92
CA ILE A 204 2.14 -13.56 -3.46
C ILE A 204 1.18 -12.61 -4.20
N ASP A 205 1.08 -11.37 -3.71
CA ASP A 205 0.29 -10.32 -4.34
C ASP A 205 1.18 -9.41 -5.19
N GLU A 206 0.61 -8.82 -6.23
CA GLU A 206 1.29 -7.97 -7.21
C GLU A 206 2.52 -8.67 -7.83
N VAL A 207 2.34 -9.93 -8.25
CA VAL A 207 3.42 -10.80 -8.72
C VAL A 207 4.18 -10.25 -9.94
N GLN A 208 3.57 -9.36 -10.75
CA GLN A 208 4.24 -8.70 -11.88
C GLN A 208 5.43 -7.80 -11.46
N ASP A 209 5.54 -7.46 -10.16
CA ASP A 209 6.66 -6.68 -9.64
C ASP A 209 7.83 -7.56 -9.19
N PHE A 210 7.67 -8.90 -9.25
CA PHE A 210 8.69 -9.84 -8.80
C PHE A 210 9.59 -10.30 -9.95
N LYS A 211 10.85 -10.57 -9.63
CA LYS A 211 11.77 -11.27 -10.53
C LYS A 211 11.55 -12.78 -10.44
N GLU A 212 11.81 -13.51 -11.53
CA GLU A 212 11.72 -14.98 -11.55
C GLU A 212 12.58 -15.62 -10.45
N SER A 213 13.80 -15.10 -10.24
CA SER A 213 14.73 -15.58 -9.21
C SER A 213 14.14 -15.49 -7.80
N TRP A 214 13.36 -14.46 -7.53
CA TRP A 214 12.69 -14.26 -6.23
C TRP A 214 11.57 -15.26 -6.00
N LEU A 215 10.74 -15.47 -7.03
CA LEU A 215 9.65 -16.44 -6.99
C LEU A 215 10.20 -17.86 -6.80
N TYR A 216 11.26 -18.19 -7.55
CA TYR A 216 11.94 -19.47 -7.42
C TYR A 216 12.46 -19.69 -5.99
N SER A 217 13.18 -18.72 -5.43
CA SER A 217 13.72 -18.79 -4.07
C SER A 217 12.63 -18.98 -3.01
N ILE A 218 11.56 -18.19 -3.07
CA ILE A 218 10.42 -18.30 -2.13
C ILE A 218 9.80 -19.69 -2.22
N ILE A 219 9.48 -20.16 -3.41
CA ILE A 219 8.70 -21.38 -3.60
C ILE A 219 9.56 -22.62 -3.33
N THR A 220 10.81 -22.63 -3.71
CA THR A 220 11.70 -23.79 -3.56
C THR A 220 12.10 -24.01 -2.11
N TYR A 221 12.45 -22.95 -1.39
CA TYR A 221 13.03 -23.12 -0.05
C TYR A 221 12.02 -22.94 1.08
N PHE A 222 10.94 -22.18 0.88
CA PHE A 222 10.01 -21.85 1.97
C PHE A 222 8.65 -22.51 1.87
N LEU A 223 8.30 -23.14 0.75
CA LEU A 223 7.06 -23.91 0.65
C LEU A 223 7.28 -25.34 1.12
N SER A 224 6.38 -25.85 1.99
CA SER A 224 6.42 -27.23 2.45
C SER A 224 5.98 -28.22 1.35
N ASP A 225 6.39 -29.47 1.44
CA ASP A 225 5.94 -30.53 0.55
C ASP A 225 4.41 -30.63 0.60
N GLY A 226 3.79 -30.71 -0.59
CA GLY A 226 2.34 -30.71 -0.71
C GLY A 226 1.64 -29.41 -0.35
N GLY A 227 2.39 -28.35 -0.01
CA GLY A 227 1.86 -27.03 0.30
C GLY A 227 1.23 -26.31 -0.90
N THR A 228 0.51 -25.25 -0.62
CA THR A 228 -0.19 -24.43 -1.62
C THR A 228 0.53 -23.10 -1.85
N VAL A 229 0.64 -22.69 -3.13
CA VAL A 229 1.09 -21.35 -3.48
C VAL A 229 0.08 -20.69 -4.42
N SER A 230 -0.22 -19.43 -4.17
CA SER A 230 -1.15 -18.63 -4.96
C SER A 230 -0.50 -17.32 -5.39
N LEU A 231 -0.50 -17.06 -6.69
CA LEU A 231 0.05 -15.87 -7.31
C LEU A 231 -1.08 -14.99 -7.82
N PHE A 232 -1.06 -13.71 -7.47
CA PHE A 232 -2.01 -12.70 -7.91
C PHE A 232 -1.28 -11.55 -8.59
N GLY A 233 -1.77 -11.09 -9.75
CA GLY A 233 -1.12 -10.00 -10.47
C GLY A 233 -1.97 -9.30 -11.52
N ASP A 234 -1.41 -8.17 -12.02
CA ASP A 234 -1.95 -7.35 -13.10
C ASP A 234 -0.81 -6.89 -14.00
N GLY A 235 -0.68 -7.49 -15.18
CA GLY A 235 0.42 -7.19 -16.10
C GLY A 235 0.42 -5.79 -16.68
N GLU A 236 -0.74 -5.11 -16.70
CA GLU A 236 -0.83 -3.72 -17.17
C GLU A 236 -0.25 -2.72 -16.14
N GLN A 237 0.01 -3.15 -14.92
CA GLN A 237 0.61 -2.33 -13.86
C GLN A 237 2.09 -2.67 -13.59
N ASN A 238 2.85 -3.01 -14.63
CA ASN A 238 4.30 -3.24 -14.53
C ASN A 238 5.07 -1.91 -14.49
N ILE A 239 4.95 -1.18 -13.39
CA ILE A 239 5.58 0.15 -13.23
C ILE A 239 7.09 0.08 -12.92
N TYR A 240 7.61 -1.11 -12.65
CA TYR A 240 9.03 -1.33 -12.34
C TYR A 240 9.81 -1.91 -13.53
N GLY A 241 9.22 -1.97 -14.74
CA GLY A 241 9.88 -2.44 -15.94
C GLY A 241 10.39 -3.87 -15.83
N ARG A 242 9.68 -4.76 -15.10
CA ARG A 242 10.10 -6.17 -14.96
C ARG A 242 9.93 -6.91 -16.27
N ALA A 243 10.82 -7.87 -16.52
CA ALA A 243 10.70 -8.78 -17.66
C ALA A 243 9.46 -9.66 -17.48
N LEU A 244 8.49 -9.53 -18.39
CA LEU A 244 7.24 -10.29 -18.40
C LEU A 244 7.16 -11.10 -19.70
N GLU A 245 6.46 -12.24 -19.64
CA GLU A 245 6.12 -13.02 -20.84
C GLU A 245 5.18 -12.20 -21.74
N ALA A 246 5.46 -12.16 -23.03
CA ALA A 246 4.71 -11.34 -24.01
C ALA A 246 3.22 -11.69 -24.06
N GLU A 247 2.86 -12.97 -23.99
CA GLU A 247 1.47 -13.43 -24.09
C GLU A 247 0.67 -13.20 -22.81
N THR A 248 1.27 -13.47 -21.67
CA THR A 248 0.56 -13.45 -20.38
C THR A 248 0.67 -12.10 -19.69
N LYS A 249 1.67 -11.29 -20.02
CA LYS A 249 2.12 -10.09 -19.31
C LYS A 249 2.39 -10.35 -17.83
N MET A 250 2.86 -11.54 -17.50
CA MET A 250 3.20 -11.97 -16.15
C MET A 250 4.66 -12.45 -16.09
N PRO A 251 5.29 -12.50 -14.90
CA PRO A 251 6.66 -13.00 -14.79
C PRO A 251 6.73 -14.47 -15.22
N PRO A 252 7.85 -14.90 -15.82
CA PRO A 252 8.09 -16.30 -16.13
C PRO A 252 8.16 -17.11 -14.82
N ILE A 253 7.37 -18.19 -14.74
CA ILE A 253 7.23 -19.03 -13.54
C ILE A 253 7.37 -20.53 -13.85
N ASN A 254 7.91 -20.85 -15.03
CA ASN A 254 7.97 -22.23 -15.53
C ASN A 254 8.77 -23.16 -14.60
N LYS A 255 9.81 -22.63 -13.95
CA LYS A 255 10.62 -23.38 -12.98
C LYS A 255 9.97 -23.63 -11.62
N CYS A 256 8.80 -23.04 -11.36
CA CYS A 256 8.12 -23.10 -10.05
C CYS A 256 7.01 -24.14 -9.99
N GLY A 257 6.89 -25.02 -10.99
CA GLY A 257 5.90 -26.11 -11.00
C GLY A 257 4.47 -25.68 -11.29
N PHE A 258 4.26 -24.52 -11.90
CA PHE A 258 2.95 -24.07 -12.36
C PHE A 258 2.64 -24.64 -13.75
N VAL A 259 1.44 -25.19 -13.93
CA VAL A 259 0.96 -25.78 -15.18
C VAL A 259 -0.38 -25.14 -15.56
N GLY A 260 -0.65 -24.99 -16.86
CA GLY A 260 -1.91 -24.49 -17.41
C GLY A 260 -1.98 -22.94 -17.48
N PRO A 261 -3.10 -22.35 -17.83
CA PRO A 261 -3.24 -20.90 -18.01
C PRO A 261 -3.43 -20.14 -16.71
N TRP A 262 -3.22 -18.81 -16.76
CA TRP A 262 -3.62 -17.91 -15.68
C TRP A 262 -5.15 -17.85 -15.55
N ASN A 263 -5.66 -18.06 -14.34
CA ASN A 263 -7.08 -17.87 -14.05
C ASN A 263 -7.42 -16.39 -14.10
N LYS A 264 -8.33 -15.97 -14.97
CA LYS A 264 -8.81 -14.61 -15.02
C LYS A 264 -9.81 -14.37 -13.90
N MET A 265 -9.63 -13.33 -13.11
CA MET A 265 -10.48 -13.03 -11.95
C MET A 265 -11.83 -12.41 -12.34
N SER A 266 -11.84 -11.59 -13.37
CA SER A 266 -13.06 -11.04 -13.99
C SER A 266 -12.88 -10.97 -15.51
N GLU A 267 -13.98 -10.93 -16.23
CA GLU A 267 -13.98 -10.64 -17.66
C GLU A 267 -13.94 -9.11 -17.86
N ARG A 268 -12.84 -8.48 -17.40
CA ARG A 268 -12.57 -7.06 -17.66
C ARG A 268 -13.44 -6.05 -16.88
N ILE A 269 -13.98 -6.42 -15.71
CA ILE A 269 -14.80 -5.51 -14.90
C ILE A 269 -13.95 -4.99 -13.73
N SER A 270 -13.81 -3.69 -13.60
CA SER A 270 -13.32 -3.04 -12.40
C SER A 270 -14.49 -2.83 -11.43
N MET A 271 -14.44 -3.48 -10.27
CA MET A 271 -15.41 -3.25 -9.18
C MET A 271 -15.04 -2.03 -8.33
N ARG A 272 -13.87 -1.47 -8.55
CA ARG A 272 -13.33 -0.32 -7.82
C ARG A 272 -13.86 1.00 -8.35
N ILE A 273 -13.80 1.16 -9.67
CA ILE A 273 -14.14 2.42 -10.33
C ILE A 273 -15.67 2.49 -10.44
N LEU A 274 -16.25 3.37 -9.65
CA LEU A 274 -17.70 3.60 -9.63
C LEU A 274 -18.13 4.61 -10.69
N ASN A 275 -17.21 5.49 -11.12
CA ASN A 275 -17.45 6.50 -12.13
C ASN A 275 -17.20 5.93 -13.55
N PRO A 276 -18.22 5.85 -14.42
CA PRO A 276 -18.08 5.37 -15.80
C PRO A 276 -17.11 6.20 -16.65
N GLU A 277 -17.02 7.51 -16.40
CA GLU A 277 -16.11 8.39 -17.13
C GLU A 277 -14.65 8.06 -16.85
N ILE A 278 -14.30 7.76 -15.57
CA ILE A 278 -12.94 7.33 -15.20
C ILE A 278 -12.59 6.02 -15.89
N SER A 279 -13.51 5.09 -15.95
CA SER A 279 -13.24 3.81 -16.57
C SER A 279 -13.12 3.91 -18.10
N SER A 280 -13.96 4.70 -18.74
CA SER A 280 -13.80 5.00 -20.17
C SER A 280 -12.45 5.66 -20.43
N LEU A 281 -12.08 6.66 -19.63
CA LEU A 281 -10.79 7.34 -19.71
C LEU A 281 -9.61 6.37 -19.56
N CYS A 282 -9.68 5.45 -18.57
CA CYS A 282 -8.68 4.40 -18.39
C CYS A 282 -8.57 3.48 -19.61
N SER A 283 -9.71 3.06 -20.17
CA SER A 283 -9.74 2.22 -21.38
C SER A 283 -9.14 2.93 -22.59
N ASP A 284 -9.50 4.19 -22.79
CA ASP A 284 -9.02 4.98 -23.91
C ASP A 284 -7.53 5.35 -23.76
N PHE A 285 -7.09 5.57 -22.52
CA PHE A 285 -5.67 5.74 -22.22
C PHE A 285 -4.85 4.50 -22.56
N LEU A 286 -5.31 3.31 -22.14
CA LEU A 286 -4.67 2.04 -22.49
C LEU A 286 -4.57 1.84 -24.00
N LYS A 287 -5.65 2.14 -24.76
CA LYS A 287 -5.67 2.06 -26.22
C LYS A 287 -4.66 2.99 -26.88
N SER A 288 -4.49 4.19 -26.34
CA SER A 288 -3.68 5.23 -26.94
C SER A 288 -2.18 5.08 -26.65
N PHE A 289 -1.82 4.50 -25.49
CA PHE A 289 -0.44 4.53 -25.01
C PHE A 289 0.15 3.16 -24.65
N MET A 290 -0.65 2.09 -24.69
CA MET A 290 -0.17 0.75 -24.32
C MET A 290 -0.61 -0.28 -25.37
N ASP A 291 0.36 -1.07 -25.86
CA ASP A 291 0.10 -2.13 -26.81
C ASP A 291 -0.64 -3.32 -26.19
N ASN A 292 -1.50 -3.99 -26.97
CA ASN A 292 -2.17 -5.24 -26.60
C ASN A 292 -2.97 -5.18 -25.29
N TYR A 293 -3.68 -4.09 -25.05
CA TYR A 293 -4.49 -3.92 -23.86
C TYR A 293 -5.76 -4.80 -23.87
N SER A 294 -6.27 -5.10 -22.67
CA SER A 294 -7.60 -5.69 -22.48
C SER A 294 -8.59 -4.60 -22.06
N ALA A 295 -9.62 -4.34 -22.87
CA ALA A 295 -10.64 -3.34 -22.53
C ALA A 295 -11.27 -3.63 -21.16
N VAL A 296 -11.48 -2.59 -20.37
CA VAL A 296 -12.18 -2.66 -19.09
C VAL A 296 -13.64 -2.29 -19.32
N ASN A 297 -14.56 -3.20 -19.04
CA ASN A 297 -15.99 -2.91 -19.05
C ASN A 297 -16.45 -2.60 -17.62
N ILE A 298 -17.45 -1.75 -17.48
CA ILE A 298 -18.11 -1.46 -16.22
C ILE A 298 -19.49 -2.07 -16.24
N ASP A 299 -19.89 -2.62 -15.09
CA ASP A 299 -21.29 -2.88 -14.83
C ASP A 299 -21.97 -1.53 -14.54
N ASN A 300 -22.91 -1.13 -15.40
CA ASN A 300 -23.69 0.08 -15.20
C ASN A 300 -24.63 -0.10 -14.00
N GLN A 301 -24.11 0.13 -12.80
CA GLN A 301 -24.98 0.30 -11.64
C GLN A 301 -25.54 1.72 -11.66
N PHE A 302 -26.84 1.84 -11.47
CA PHE A 302 -27.52 3.14 -11.36
C PHE A 302 -26.93 3.92 -10.19
N MET A 303 -26.42 5.14 -10.48
CA MET A 303 -25.74 5.95 -9.50
C MET A 303 -26.53 7.23 -9.21
N PHE A 304 -26.79 7.47 -7.94
CA PHE A 304 -27.48 8.66 -7.44
C PHE A 304 -26.51 9.80 -7.06
N GLU A 305 -25.19 9.57 -7.06
CA GLU A 305 -24.17 10.55 -6.69
C GLU A 305 -23.57 11.21 -7.94
N ARG A 306 -23.28 12.50 -7.85
CA ARG A 306 -22.51 13.21 -8.88
C ARG A 306 -21.04 12.88 -8.73
N TYR A 307 -20.42 12.47 -9.81
CA TYR A 307 -18.99 12.19 -9.90
C TYR A 307 -18.32 13.16 -10.87
N TYR A 308 -17.02 13.40 -10.65
CA TYR A 308 -16.30 14.43 -11.37
C TYR A 308 -15.05 13.88 -12.02
N VAL A 309 -14.83 14.28 -13.28
CA VAL A 309 -13.56 14.08 -13.99
C VAL A 309 -13.19 15.42 -14.61
N ASN A 310 -12.11 16.03 -14.13
CA ASN A 310 -11.68 17.34 -14.59
C ASN A 310 -10.19 17.37 -14.88
N TYR A 311 -9.80 18.22 -15.83
CA TYR A 311 -8.43 18.41 -16.27
C TYR A 311 -8.09 19.88 -16.37
N TRP A 312 -6.93 20.28 -15.83
CA TRP A 312 -6.37 21.62 -15.95
C TRP A 312 -4.93 21.55 -16.42
N SER A 313 -4.58 22.38 -17.39
CA SER A 313 -3.22 22.59 -17.84
C SER A 313 -2.66 23.80 -17.09
N LEU A 314 -1.60 23.60 -16.33
CA LEU A 314 -0.89 24.60 -15.56
C LEU A 314 0.50 24.81 -16.14
N LYS A 315 1.13 25.94 -15.80
CA LYS A 315 2.53 26.16 -16.17
C LYS A 315 3.46 25.25 -15.37
N GLU A 316 4.53 24.77 -15.98
CA GLU A 316 5.56 23.99 -15.31
C GLU A 316 6.14 24.70 -14.07
N THR A 317 6.24 26.04 -14.14
CA THR A 317 6.74 26.91 -13.07
C THR A 317 5.71 27.23 -11.98
N THR A 318 4.56 26.54 -11.95
CA THR A 318 3.54 26.74 -10.91
C THR A 318 4.10 26.40 -9.53
N SER A 319 4.02 27.36 -8.60
CA SER A 319 4.58 27.20 -7.24
C SER A 319 3.77 26.20 -6.41
N PRO A 320 4.38 25.57 -5.39
CA PRO A 320 3.69 24.73 -4.43
C PRO A 320 2.49 25.42 -3.76
N ASP A 321 2.60 26.70 -3.41
CA ASP A 321 1.50 27.48 -2.82
C ASP A 321 0.31 27.62 -3.75
N THR A 322 0.56 27.82 -5.05
CA THR A 322 -0.48 27.85 -6.07
C THR A 322 -1.13 26.47 -6.23
N LEU A 323 -0.36 25.40 -6.19
CA LEU A 323 -0.89 24.04 -6.23
C LEU A 323 -1.76 23.74 -5.01
N VAL A 324 -1.34 24.12 -3.82
CA VAL A 324 -2.13 23.98 -2.59
C VAL A 324 -3.41 24.79 -2.68
N SER A 325 -3.36 26.01 -3.23
CA SER A 325 -4.56 26.82 -3.45
C SER A 325 -5.54 26.14 -4.42
N ASN A 326 -5.04 25.56 -5.51
CA ASN A 326 -5.87 24.79 -6.46
C ASN A 326 -6.45 23.54 -5.80
N ILE A 327 -5.67 22.79 -5.03
CA ILE A 327 -6.15 21.59 -4.31
C ILE A 327 -7.28 21.98 -3.33
N ARG A 328 -7.07 23.04 -2.55
CA ARG A 328 -8.09 23.53 -1.60
C ARG A 328 -9.35 24.02 -2.30
N TRP A 329 -9.20 24.72 -3.43
CA TRP A 329 -10.33 25.14 -4.25
C TRP A 329 -11.11 23.94 -4.77
N ILE A 330 -10.44 22.90 -5.31
CA ILE A 330 -11.09 21.67 -5.77
C ILE A 330 -11.87 21.03 -4.61
N ILE A 331 -11.27 20.88 -3.45
CA ILE A 331 -11.93 20.27 -2.28
C ILE A 331 -13.19 21.07 -1.91
N SER A 332 -13.10 22.38 -1.87
CA SER A 332 -14.21 23.28 -1.51
C SER A 332 -15.31 23.32 -2.56
N GLU A 333 -14.95 23.52 -3.83
CA GLU A 333 -15.89 23.67 -4.97
C GLU A 333 -16.74 22.42 -5.16
N TYR A 334 -16.08 21.25 -5.10
CA TYR A 334 -16.75 19.97 -5.29
C TYR A 334 -17.25 19.34 -3.98
N LYS A 335 -17.15 20.05 -2.85
CA LYS A 335 -17.59 19.64 -1.51
C LYS A 335 -17.08 18.25 -1.12
N LEU A 336 -15.79 18.00 -1.37
CA LEU A 336 -15.16 16.72 -1.14
C LEU A 336 -14.85 16.53 0.35
N ASN A 337 -15.00 15.30 0.84
CA ASN A 337 -14.49 14.93 2.16
C ASN A 337 -12.97 14.82 2.08
N ILE A 338 -12.25 15.64 2.85
CA ILE A 338 -10.79 15.73 2.84
C ILE A 338 -10.13 14.39 3.19
N GLY A 339 -10.74 13.63 4.11
CA GLY A 339 -10.31 12.28 4.48
C GLY A 339 -10.43 11.24 3.36
N GLU A 340 -11.14 11.56 2.26
CA GLU A 340 -11.30 10.70 1.08
C GLU A 340 -10.48 11.18 -0.12
N VAL A 341 -9.62 12.21 0.07
CA VAL A 341 -8.78 12.78 -0.99
C VAL A 341 -7.35 12.28 -0.88
N VAL A 342 -6.78 11.86 -1.99
CA VAL A 342 -5.35 11.62 -2.15
C VAL A 342 -4.77 12.47 -3.28
N VAL A 343 -3.64 13.10 -3.02
CA VAL A 343 -2.83 13.79 -4.02
C VAL A 343 -1.71 12.85 -4.45
N LEU A 344 -1.63 12.57 -5.74
CA LEU A 344 -0.63 11.68 -6.32
C LEU A 344 0.30 12.46 -7.26
N ALA A 345 1.59 12.27 -7.10
CA ALA A 345 2.60 12.75 -8.04
C ALA A 345 3.73 11.72 -8.15
N GLU A 346 4.63 11.92 -9.08
CA GLU A 346 5.80 11.06 -9.22
C GLU A 346 6.94 11.48 -8.30
N SER A 347 7.18 12.78 -8.15
CA SER A 347 8.28 13.36 -7.40
C SER A 347 7.98 13.49 -5.89
N ILE A 348 8.85 12.91 -5.05
CA ILE A 348 8.81 13.11 -3.59
C ILE A 348 9.07 14.58 -3.27
N LYS A 349 10.02 15.23 -3.96
CA LYS A 349 10.34 16.65 -3.72
C LYS A 349 9.11 17.53 -3.89
N LEU A 350 8.39 17.39 -5.02
CA LEU A 350 7.17 18.16 -5.24
C LEU A 350 6.12 17.91 -4.15
N LEU A 351 5.89 16.64 -3.79
CA LEU A 351 4.92 16.28 -2.76
C LEU A 351 5.31 16.83 -1.38
N ARG A 352 6.60 16.83 -1.06
CA ARG A 352 7.14 17.40 0.19
C ARG A 352 6.94 18.93 0.24
N ASP A 353 7.19 19.61 -0.89
CA ASP A 353 6.99 21.06 -0.99
C ASP A 353 5.49 21.42 -0.89
N ILE A 354 4.60 20.62 -1.50
CA ILE A 354 3.15 20.77 -1.36
C ILE A 354 2.70 20.50 0.08
N GLU A 355 3.23 19.46 0.72
CA GLU A 355 2.93 19.13 2.12
C GLU A 355 3.29 20.28 3.05
N ALA A 356 4.49 20.82 2.94
CA ALA A 356 4.95 21.94 3.75
C ALA A 356 4.07 23.18 3.57
N SER A 357 3.77 23.57 2.32
CA SER A 357 2.88 24.68 2.00
C SER A 357 1.44 24.44 2.51
N TYR A 358 0.93 23.20 2.41
CA TYR A 358 -0.40 22.86 2.90
C TYR A 358 -0.48 22.98 4.43
N VAL A 359 0.46 22.40 5.16
CA VAL A 359 0.50 22.48 6.63
C VAL A 359 0.68 23.93 7.08
N ASP A 360 1.54 24.71 6.43
CA ASP A 360 1.76 26.11 6.76
C ASP A 360 0.52 26.97 6.56
N SER A 361 -0.19 26.78 5.45
CA SER A 361 -1.36 27.58 5.11
C SER A 361 -2.64 27.17 5.84
N THR A 362 -2.78 25.92 6.24
CA THR A 362 -4.03 25.39 6.84
C THR A 362 -3.89 25.08 8.33
N LYS A 363 -2.69 24.82 8.82
CA LYS A 363 -2.38 24.29 10.16
C LYS A 363 -3.03 22.92 10.42
N LEU A 364 -3.43 22.21 9.36
CA LEU A 364 -4.00 20.86 9.42
C LEU A 364 -2.90 19.83 9.18
N GLY A 365 -3.11 18.60 9.70
CA GLY A 365 -2.24 17.46 9.44
C GLY A 365 -2.36 16.93 8.02
N THR A 366 -1.39 16.10 7.65
CA THR A 366 -1.36 15.36 6.39
C THR A 366 -0.95 13.91 6.65
N MET A 367 -1.46 12.98 5.85
CA MET A 367 -0.99 11.60 5.85
C MET A 367 -0.05 11.39 4.66
N ILE A 368 1.23 11.18 4.96
CA ILE A 368 2.30 11.05 3.95
C ILE A 368 3.05 9.72 4.10
N ASN A 369 3.69 9.26 3.04
CA ASN A 369 4.55 8.06 3.03
C ASN A 369 6.00 8.35 2.61
N PHE A 370 6.43 9.59 2.85
CA PHE A 370 7.77 10.10 2.62
C PHE A 370 8.17 11.02 3.79
N GLU A 371 9.36 11.59 3.78
CA GLU A 371 9.84 12.54 4.78
C GLU A 371 9.21 13.93 4.61
N THR A 372 8.95 14.64 5.72
CA THR A 372 8.54 16.06 5.68
C THR A 372 9.71 16.97 5.28
N ALA A 373 9.41 18.23 4.91
CA ALA A 373 10.44 19.22 4.59
C ALA A 373 11.39 19.44 5.79
N SER A 374 10.86 19.53 7.01
CA SER A 374 11.66 19.69 8.22
C SER A 374 12.59 18.50 8.46
N GLN A 375 12.12 17.26 8.30
CA GLN A 375 12.96 16.07 8.44
C GLN A 375 14.07 16.03 7.38
N TYR A 376 13.74 16.38 6.13
CA TYR A 376 14.72 16.44 5.05
C TYR A 376 15.81 17.47 5.36
N GLU A 377 15.44 18.70 5.72
CA GLU A 377 16.39 19.76 6.06
C GLU A 377 17.28 19.40 7.26
N GLU A 378 16.71 18.76 8.29
CA GLU A 378 17.49 18.32 9.46
C GLU A 378 18.56 17.31 9.04
N VAL A 379 18.21 16.32 8.20
CA VAL A 379 19.15 15.30 7.72
C VAL A 379 20.25 15.94 6.88
N ILE A 380 19.90 16.85 5.94
CA ILE A 380 20.89 17.52 5.08
C ILE A 380 21.83 18.43 5.90
N LYS A 381 21.31 19.14 6.89
CA LYS A 381 22.13 20.00 7.78
C LYS A 381 23.09 19.20 8.66
N ARG A 382 22.71 17.97 9.05
CA ARG A 382 23.46 17.15 10.01
C ARG A 382 24.54 16.27 9.37
N PHE A 383 24.34 15.88 8.14
CA PHE A 383 25.20 14.91 7.45
C PHE A 383 25.68 15.46 6.10
N ASN A 384 26.99 15.28 5.81
CA ASN A 384 27.60 15.69 4.54
C ASN A 384 27.81 14.53 3.55
N ASN A 385 27.67 13.29 4.00
CA ASN A 385 27.87 12.09 3.18
C ASN A 385 26.56 11.68 2.50
N LYS A 386 26.52 11.75 1.16
CA LYS A 386 25.34 11.42 0.35
C LYS A 386 24.81 10.00 0.59
N VAL A 387 25.68 9.02 0.85
CA VAL A 387 25.26 7.63 1.13
C VAL A 387 24.54 7.58 2.48
N VAL A 388 25.09 8.20 3.50
CA VAL A 388 24.48 8.26 4.85
C VAL A 388 23.15 9.00 4.81
N ILE A 389 23.09 10.14 4.11
CA ILE A 389 21.85 10.91 3.91
C ILE A 389 20.78 10.03 3.28
N ARG A 390 21.11 9.35 2.17
CA ARG A 390 20.19 8.45 1.48
C ARG A 390 19.68 7.33 2.38
N ASP A 391 20.56 6.70 3.17
CA ASP A 391 20.19 5.60 4.05
C ASP A 391 19.27 6.05 5.18
N ILE A 392 19.49 7.23 5.75
CA ILE A 392 18.64 7.83 6.77
C ILE A 392 17.26 8.17 6.19
N LEU A 393 17.22 8.86 5.03
CA LEU A 393 15.96 9.21 4.35
C LEU A 393 15.16 7.96 3.95
N ASN A 394 15.84 6.92 3.47
CA ASN A 394 15.19 5.63 3.20
C ASN A 394 14.62 4.97 4.46
N GLY A 395 15.29 5.14 5.61
CA GLY A 395 14.77 4.70 6.91
C GLY A 395 13.48 5.44 7.29
N ILE A 396 13.47 6.78 7.18
CA ILE A 396 12.30 7.63 7.45
C ILE A 396 11.14 7.26 6.51
N ARG A 397 11.40 7.17 5.20
CA ARG A 397 10.41 6.77 4.19
C ARG A 397 9.83 5.38 4.46
N ARG A 398 10.67 4.44 4.88
CA ARG A 398 10.21 3.09 5.23
C ARG A 398 9.25 3.11 6.41
N THR A 399 9.57 3.86 7.45
CA THR A 399 8.70 4.06 8.62
C THR A 399 7.39 4.72 8.21
N ALA A 400 7.44 5.82 7.45
CA ALA A 400 6.25 6.50 6.95
C ALA A 400 5.36 5.58 6.11
N LYS A 401 5.94 4.78 5.20
CA LYS A 401 5.22 3.78 4.40
C LYS A 401 4.55 2.70 5.24
N THR A 402 5.16 2.30 6.35
CA THR A 402 4.59 1.27 7.24
C THR A 402 3.37 1.78 7.98
N HIS A 403 3.31 3.08 8.31
CA HIS A 403 2.20 3.71 9.02
C HIS A 403 1.17 4.38 8.11
N PHE A 404 1.41 4.38 6.79
CA PHE A 404 0.48 4.99 5.84
C PHE A 404 -0.86 4.26 5.82
N THR A 405 -1.95 5.03 5.92
CA THR A 405 -3.33 4.52 5.85
C THR A 405 -4.24 5.50 5.11
N THR A 406 -5.29 4.98 4.51
CA THR A 406 -6.37 5.82 3.94
C THR A 406 -7.54 6.02 4.90
N LEU A 407 -7.45 5.45 6.11
CA LEU A 407 -8.50 5.48 7.13
C LEU A 407 -8.37 6.67 8.11
N CYS A 408 -7.76 7.78 7.72
CA CYS A 408 -7.68 8.99 8.53
C CYS A 408 -8.41 10.13 7.86
N ASP A 409 -8.80 11.14 8.63
CA ASP A 409 -9.52 12.32 8.13
C ASP A 409 -8.59 13.37 7.50
N ASP A 410 -7.28 13.15 7.52
CA ASP A 410 -6.31 14.04 6.88
C ASP A 410 -6.25 13.83 5.37
N ILE A 411 -5.85 14.85 4.63
CA ILE A 411 -5.50 14.70 3.21
C ILE A 411 -4.28 13.78 3.07
N LYS A 412 -4.31 12.88 2.06
CA LYS A 412 -3.21 11.97 1.79
C LYS A 412 -2.35 12.51 0.66
N LEU A 413 -1.02 12.46 0.83
CA LEU A 413 -0.08 12.73 -0.26
C LEU A 413 0.83 11.51 -0.42
N SER A 414 0.96 11.02 -1.64
CA SER A 414 1.75 9.82 -1.92
C SER A 414 2.36 9.85 -3.31
N THR A 415 3.50 9.21 -3.46
CA THR A 415 3.97 8.89 -4.82
C THR A 415 3.06 7.84 -5.46
N ILE A 416 2.92 7.91 -6.79
CA ILE A 416 2.13 6.92 -7.55
C ILE A 416 2.63 5.50 -7.27
N HIS A 417 3.96 5.31 -7.22
CA HIS A 417 4.59 4.02 -6.90
C HIS A 417 4.18 3.49 -5.52
N SER A 418 4.20 4.34 -4.51
CA SER A 418 3.85 3.93 -3.14
C SER A 418 2.35 3.75 -2.93
N PHE A 419 1.51 4.39 -3.74
CA PHE A 419 0.05 4.26 -3.70
C PHE A 419 -0.48 3.09 -4.54
N LYS A 420 0.40 2.41 -5.29
CA LYS A 420 0.03 1.21 -6.03
C LYS A 420 -0.61 0.17 -5.11
N GLY A 421 -1.77 -0.36 -5.51
CA GLY A 421 -2.57 -1.30 -4.72
C GLY A 421 -3.64 -0.64 -3.84
N TRP A 422 -3.41 0.58 -3.37
CA TRP A 422 -4.39 1.38 -2.64
C TRP A 422 -5.48 1.94 -3.57
N GLU A 423 -6.49 2.55 -2.96
CA GLU A 423 -7.59 3.23 -3.64
C GLU A 423 -8.10 4.41 -2.81
N SER A 424 -8.68 5.40 -3.47
CA SER A 424 -9.33 6.53 -2.80
C SER A 424 -10.62 6.91 -3.53
N LYS A 425 -11.57 7.48 -2.82
CA LYS A 425 -12.80 8.02 -3.45
C LYS A 425 -12.46 9.14 -4.42
N THR A 426 -11.52 10.00 -4.04
CA THR A 426 -11.04 11.12 -4.86
C THR A 426 -9.53 11.06 -5.05
N VAL A 427 -9.09 11.17 -6.29
CA VAL A 427 -7.68 11.31 -6.66
C VAL A 427 -7.46 12.66 -7.32
N ILE A 428 -6.48 13.41 -6.83
CA ILE A 428 -5.91 14.58 -7.48
C ILE A 428 -4.53 14.17 -8.01
N LEU A 429 -4.44 13.96 -9.33
CA LEU A 429 -3.21 13.56 -9.99
C LEU A 429 -2.44 14.75 -10.51
N ILE A 430 -1.19 14.91 -10.11
CA ILE A 430 -0.28 15.92 -10.61
C ILE A 430 0.68 15.29 -11.61
N LEU A 431 0.55 15.69 -12.89
CA LEU A 431 1.43 15.24 -13.97
C LEU A 431 2.52 16.27 -14.22
N GLN A 432 3.77 15.89 -14.01
CA GLN A 432 4.93 16.75 -14.20
C GLN A 432 5.52 16.56 -15.62
N SER A 433 6.14 17.62 -16.16
CA SER A 433 6.92 17.53 -17.41
C SER A 433 8.18 16.72 -17.22
N GLN A 434 8.81 16.88 -16.05
CA GLN A 434 10.03 16.17 -15.63
C GLN A 434 9.91 15.81 -14.15
N VAL A 435 10.53 14.69 -13.75
CA VAL A 435 10.68 14.36 -12.33
C VAL A 435 11.79 15.20 -11.75
N ILE A 436 11.44 16.06 -10.81
CA ILE A 436 12.39 16.86 -10.05
C ILE A 436 12.92 15.98 -8.92
N CYS A 437 14.18 15.55 -9.02
CA CYS A 437 14.87 14.82 -7.95
C CYS A 437 15.67 15.79 -7.08
N ASP A 438 15.85 15.41 -5.81
CA ASP A 438 16.81 16.10 -4.95
C ASP A 438 18.23 15.84 -5.49
N GLU A 439 19.05 16.88 -5.59
CA GLU A 439 20.43 16.79 -6.12
C GLU A 439 21.31 15.82 -5.32
N ASP A 440 20.92 15.58 -4.07
CA ASP A 440 21.66 14.76 -3.11
C ASP A 440 21.39 13.26 -3.22
N ILE A 441 20.40 12.86 -4.04
CA ILE A 441 20.02 11.45 -4.22
C ILE A 441 20.23 11.06 -5.68
N SER A 442 21.08 10.06 -5.93
CA SER A 442 21.46 9.65 -7.29
C SER A 442 20.24 9.25 -8.14
N GLN A 443 20.22 9.76 -9.36
CA GLN A 443 19.18 9.56 -10.38
C GLN A 443 19.15 8.15 -11.01
N SER A 444 20.01 7.21 -10.58
CA SER A 444 20.26 5.98 -11.33
C SER A 444 19.05 5.06 -11.49
N ASP A 445 18.07 5.11 -10.56
CA ASP A 445 16.94 4.18 -10.56
C ASP A 445 15.64 4.75 -11.16
N LEU A 446 15.61 6.03 -11.54
CA LEU A 446 14.39 6.73 -11.96
C LEU A 446 14.38 7.16 -13.44
N LYS A 447 15.51 7.09 -14.14
CA LYS A 447 15.61 7.64 -15.52
C LYS A 447 14.70 6.97 -16.54
N ASP A 448 14.32 5.71 -16.34
CA ASP A 448 13.55 4.93 -17.32
C ASP A 448 12.04 4.91 -17.04
N THR A 449 11.58 5.47 -15.93
CA THR A 449 10.15 5.41 -15.52
C THR A 449 9.41 6.72 -15.67
N VAL A 450 10.09 7.82 -15.94
CA VAL A 450 9.49 9.16 -16.08
C VAL A 450 8.46 9.15 -17.19
N ASN A 451 7.22 9.49 -16.86
CA ASN A 451 6.09 9.50 -17.78
C ASN A 451 5.75 8.15 -18.43
N ALA A 452 6.14 7.04 -17.82
CA ALA A 452 5.75 5.72 -18.34
C ALA A 452 4.22 5.59 -18.36
N PRO A 453 3.59 5.15 -19.47
CA PRO A 453 2.14 5.00 -19.56
C PRO A 453 1.56 4.10 -18.44
N ALA A 454 2.26 3.05 -18.05
CA ALA A 454 1.86 2.16 -16.97
C ALA A 454 1.74 2.88 -15.62
N LEU A 455 2.60 3.89 -15.36
CA LEU A 455 2.54 4.68 -14.13
C LEU A 455 1.32 5.60 -14.10
N VAL A 456 1.06 6.32 -15.21
CA VAL A 456 -0.10 7.18 -15.34
C VAL A 456 -1.39 6.35 -15.26
N TYR A 457 -1.48 5.23 -15.98
CA TYR A 457 -2.61 4.31 -15.90
C TYR A 457 -2.82 3.81 -14.45
N THR A 458 -1.72 3.48 -13.75
CA THR A 458 -1.81 3.09 -12.35
C THR A 458 -2.46 4.18 -11.51
N ALA A 459 -2.08 5.44 -11.68
CA ALA A 459 -2.66 6.56 -10.94
C ALA A 459 -4.15 6.78 -11.28
N LEU A 460 -4.52 6.80 -12.57
CA LEU A 460 -5.91 6.93 -13.02
C LEU A 460 -6.81 5.87 -12.38
N SER A 461 -6.34 4.62 -12.37
CA SER A 461 -7.07 3.47 -11.84
C SER A 461 -7.17 3.43 -10.30
N ARG A 462 -6.61 4.41 -9.56
CA ARG A 462 -6.76 4.54 -8.10
C ARG A 462 -8.03 5.27 -7.68
N ALA A 463 -8.61 6.08 -8.57
CA ALA A 463 -9.81 6.84 -8.29
C ALA A 463 -11.06 5.96 -8.35
N LYS A 464 -11.91 6.05 -7.33
CA LYS A 464 -13.22 5.37 -7.30
C LYS A 464 -14.32 6.22 -7.96
N CYS A 465 -14.41 7.47 -7.54
CA CYS A 465 -15.52 8.37 -7.87
C CYS A 465 -15.07 9.62 -8.60
N ASN A 466 -14.02 10.28 -8.08
CA ASN A 466 -13.61 11.58 -8.60
C ASN A 466 -12.15 11.55 -9.01
N LEU A 467 -11.86 12.14 -10.17
CA LEU A 467 -10.52 12.26 -10.71
C LEU A 467 -10.28 13.71 -11.18
N PHE A 468 -9.28 14.33 -10.60
CA PHE A 468 -8.83 15.67 -10.96
C PHE A 468 -7.38 15.60 -11.43
N ILE A 469 -7.10 16.12 -12.61
CA ILE A 469 -5.77 16.06 -13.20
C ILE A 469 -5.22 17.48 -13.33
N LEU A 470 -4.13 17.76 -12.63
CA LEU A 470 -3.35 19.00 -12.71
C LEU A 470 -2.08 18.73 -13.52
N ASN A 471 -2.06 19.18 -14.75
CA ASN A 471 -0.92 18.96 -15.64
C ASN A 471 0.06 20.13 -15.57
N LEU A 472 1.24 19.88 -15.02
CA LEU A 472 2.36 20.84 -14.90
C LEU A 472 3.30 20.75 -16.11
N GLY A 473 2.81 21.18 -17.27
CA GLY A 473 3.62 21.26 -18.48
C GLY A 473 3.95 19.90 -19.13
N ASN A 474 3.31 18.79 -18.72
CA ASN A 474 3.51 17.51 -19.36
C ASN A 474 2.86 17.50 -20.75
N VAL A 475 3.67 17.56 -21.80
CA VAL A 475 3.22 17.60 -23.19
C VAL A 475 2.78 16.24 -23.73
N ASN A 476 3.30 15.14 -23.18
CA ASN A 476 3.06 13.77 -23.68
C ASN A 476 1.59 13.36 -23.58
N TYR A 477 0.91 13.79 -22.51
CA TYR A 477 -0.48 13.42 -22.25
C TYR A 477 -1.46 14.58 -22.37
N HIS A 478 -0.97 15.81 -22.62
CA HIS A 478 -1.81 17.02 -22.70
C HIS A 478 -2.94 16.87 -23.70
N SER A 479 -2.61 16.54 -24.95
CA SER A 479 -3.60 16.43 -26.04
C SER A 479 -4.65 15.34 -25.76
N PHE A 480 -4.25 14.24 -25.15
CA PHE A 480 -5.16 13.17 -24.77
C PHE A 480 -6.17 13.65 -23.72
N PHE A 481 -5.71 14.17 -22.58
CA PHE A 481 -6.62 14.58 -21.51
C PHE A 481 -7.50 15.76 -21.92
N ALA A 482 -6.96 16.76 -22.62
CA ALA A 482 -7.71 17.89 -23.12
C ALA A 482 -8.83 17.47 -24.09
N SER A 483 -8.60 16.46 -24.93
CA SER A 483 -9.61 15.99 -25.87
C SER A 483 -10.68 15.08 -25.28
N HIS A 484 -10.38 14.35 -24.18
CA HIS A 484 -11.30 13.38 -23.58
C HIS A 484 -12.11 13.96 -22.42
N ILE A 485 -11.57 14.94 -21.68
CA ILE A 485 -12.19 15.46 -20.45
C ILE A 485 -12.91 16.80 -20.69
N ASN A 486 -12.35 17.71 -21.51
CA ASN A 486 -12.88 19.07 -21.69
C ASN A 486 -13.92 19.20 -22.86
N LYS A 487 -14.55 18.12 -23.27
CA LYS A 487 -15.57 18.11 -24.34
C LYS A 487 -16.99 18.48 -23.89
N ARG A 488 -17.14 19.02 -22.66
CA ARG A 488 -18.44 19.49 -22.15
C ARG A 488 -18.47 20.98 -21.97
#